data_31208c14d2e2530ac2c01257c47c681b
#
_entry.id   31208c14d2e2530ac2c01257c47c681b
#
_cell.length_a   1.000
_cell.length_b   1.000
_cell.length_c   1.000
_cell.angle_alpha   90.00
_cell.angle_beta   90.00
_cell.angle_gamma   90.00
#
_symmetry.space_group_name_H-M   'P 1'
#
loop_
_entity.id
_entity.type
_entity.pdbx_description
1 polymer ?
#
loop_
_entity_poly.entity_id
_entity_poly.type
_entity_poly.pdbx_seq_one_letter_code
_entity_poly.pdbx_strand_id
1 'polypeptide(L)'
;VGSNFGAQRGDSRIEVDGVSPTSASYLSWSPTLISVRFPGTVDSGLVYVFTEKGRSNPKLFMNKARLPVAATSVASGGSGPWLSSLSSERGQIGTLLTLTGTGFGNPGPDRSVRFPWSPEDPPVSRGERPAGRTISGTDLSLSMDSWSDREIRVRVPDGAVSGAVFVQSPQGDSNSLFFGISEMPGSKRVFDRRSYSVTYSVELSRIQASGSNELFLRVPIPVESPNQTIVRSLAMEPSPFSREFSGLALYRFRDLGPGQNQAVNLSWLVQCYSVETKVDPDRIRMPETPGALETAWIGADSLVPATEPAVVAVALQVTGGERNPFRAARLINDWLVRKLAWHEERDRKSPVEALAAGAADSWNYGLVTTALLRAAGIPAIPVAGLLVDSSRKTVHHSWVEFRIPGFGWVPMDPILASGARPGGFEPAFEESARYFGNLDNRHLAFSRGVGELKPLAANGRRAMASYPIAYQDCYEESAGAIEAYTSFWSEVEVTGMY
;
A
#
# COMPACT_ATOMS: atom_id res chain seq x y z
N VAL A 1 -19.17 13.36 -17.53
CA VAL A 1 -19.36 14.79 -17.21
C VAL A 1 -18.03 15.47 -17.34
N GLY A 2 -17.96 16.70 -17.87
CA GLY A 2 -16.75 17.46 -18.08
C GLY A 2 -17.05 18.85 -18.66
N SER A 3 -16.10 19.41 -19.40
CA SER A 3 -16.29 20.71 -20.05
C SER A 3 -15.65 20.73 -21.45
N ASN A 4 -16.10 21.66 -22.30
CA ASN A 4 -15.53 21.91 -23.61
C ASN A 4 -15.64 20.76 -24.64
N PHE A 5 -16.61 19.87 -24.49
CA PHE A 5 -16.82 18.76 -25.43
C PHE A 5 -17.40 19.18 -26.79
N GLY A 6 -17.89 20.44 -26.89
CA GLY A 6 -18.59 20.95 -28.07
C GLY A 6 -20.12 20.70 -28.01
N ALA A 7 -20.88 21.56 -28.71
CA ALA A 7 -22.35 21.48 -28.71
C ALA A 7 -22.86 20.23 -29.48
N GLN A 8 -22.08 19.75 -30.43
CA GLN A 8 -22.39 18.57 -31.24
C GLN A 8 -21.16 17.68 -31.33
N ARG A 9 -21.37 16.38 -31.52
CA ARG A 9 -20.27 15.39 -31.58
C ARG A 9 -19.35 15.63 -32.77
N GLY A 10 -19.89 15.84 -33.99
CA GLY A 10 -19.07 15.88 -35.19
C GLY A 10 -18.19 14.63 -35.32
N ASP A 11 -16.88 14.84 -35.57
CA ASP A 11 -15.85 13.79 -35.63
C ASP A 11 -15.26 13.45 -34.25
N SER A 12 -15.74 14.09 -33.19
CA SER A 12 -15.29 13.82 -31.84
C SER A 12 -15.69 12.40 -31.39
N ARG A 13 -14.81 11.78 -30.57
CA ARG A 13 -15.03 10.43 -30.08
C ARG A 13 -14.58 10.25 -28.64
N ILE A 14 -15.12 9.23 -28.02
CA ILE A 14 -14.60 8.68 -26.76
C ILE A 14 -13.80 7.42 -27.08
N GLU A 15 -12.74 7.20 -26.33
CA GLU A 15 -11.94 6.00 -26.42
C GLU A 15 -11.69 5.46 -25.02
N VAL A 16 -11.82 4.14 -24.83
CA VAL A 16 -11.50 3.42 -23.59
C VAL A 16 -10.50 2.34 -23.96
N ASP A 17 -9.31 2.38 -23.38
CA ASP A 17 -8.23 1.41 -23.63
C ASP A 17 -8.00 1.13 -25.14
N GLY A 18 -7.96 2.19 -25.97
CA GLY A 18 -7.81 2.10 -27.43
C GLY A 18 -9.08 1.70 -28.19
N VAL A 19 -10.19 1.44 -27.51
CA VAL A 19 -11.45 1.04 -28.15
C VAL A 19 -12.42 2.22 -28.22
N SER A 20 -12.82 2.60 -29.42
CA SER A 20 -13.88 3.60 -29.65
C SER A 20 -15.23 2.93 -29.91
N PRO A 21 -16.31 3.40 -29.25
CA PRO A 21 -17.65 2.89 -29.52
C PRO A 21 -18.15 3.34 -30.90
N THR A 22 -19.05 2.56 -31.49
CA THR A 22 -19.68 2.92 -32.76
C THR A 22 -20.55 4.17 -32.61
N SER A 23 -20.87 4.83 -33.71
CA SER A 23 -21.72 6.03 -33.69
C SER A 23 -23.10 5.77 -33.06
N ALA A 24 -23.66 4.60 -33.23
CA ALA A 24 -24.94 4.18 -32.65
C ALA A 24 -24.89 3.99 -31.13
N SER A 25 -23.71 3.93 -30.54
CA SER A 25 -23.53 3.75 -29.10
C SER A 25 -23.62 5.06 -28.30
N TYR A 26 -23.58 6.22 -28.96
CA TYR A 26 -23.72 7.53 -28.30
C TYR A 26 -25.19 7.84 -28.08
N LEU A 27 -25.57 7.98 -26.81
CA LEU A 27 -26.95 8.27 -26.40
C LEU A 27 -27.22 9.79 -26.34
N SER A 28 -26.23 10.58 -25.94
CA SER A 28 -26.30 12.03 -25.95
C SER A 28 -24.91 12.66 -25.98
N TRP A 29 -24.81 13.87 -26.52
CA TRP A 29 -23.62 14.70 -26.55
C TRP A 29 -23.97 16.14 -26.28
N SER A 30 -23.29 16.79 -25.35
CA SER A 30 -23.41 18.21 -25.03
C SER A 30 -22.07 18.80 -24.61
N PRO A 31 -21.90 20.10 -24.45
CA PRO A 31 -20.64 20.70 -24.01
C PRO A 31 -20.11 20.20 -22.67
N THR A 32 -20.98 19.66 -21.82
CA THR A 32 -20.62 19.24 -20.45
C THR A 32 -20.96 17.79 -20.11
N LEU A 33 -21.76 17.12 -20.96
CA LEU A 33 -22.20 15.76 -20.68
C LEU A 33 -22.18 14.93 -21.96
N ILE A 34 -21.50 13.80 -21.92
CA ILE A 34 -21.57 12.77 -22.95
C ILE A 34 -22.12 11.51 -22.31
N SER A 35 -23.13 10.91 -22.92
CA SER A 35 -23.66 9.60 -22.55
C SER A 35 -23.41 8.62 -23.68
N VAL A 36 -22.75 7.52 -23.37
CA VAL A 36 -22.34 6.52 -24.37
C VAL A 36 -22.44 5.12 -23.75
N ARG A 37 -22.82 4.14 -24.53
CA ARG A 37 -22.88 2.72 -24.16
C ARG A 37 -21.70 1.99 -24.77
N PHE A 38 -20.85 1.40 -23.93
CA PHE A 38 -19.78 0.51 -24.37
C PHE A 38 -20.28 -0.93 -24.45
N PRO A 39 -19.75 -1.74 -25.41
CA PRO A 39 -19.94 -3.18 -25.40
C PRO A 39 -19.44 -3.81 -24.08
N GLY A 40 -20.13 -4.85 -23.59
CA GLY A 40 -19.69 -5.59 -22.39
C GLY A 40 -18.31 -6.24 -22.51
N THR A 41 -17.76 -6.28 -23.74
CA THR A 41 -16.42 -6.83 -24.05
C THR A 41 -15.28 -5.83 -23.88
N VAL A 42 -15.56 -4.54 -23.64
CA VAL A 42 -14.52 -3.53 -23.42
C VAL A 42 -13.89 -3.73 -22.05
N ASP A 43 -12.58 -3.77 -22.00
CA ASP A 43 -11.82 -3.90 -20.75
C ASP A 43 -11.84 -2.58 -19.96
N SER A 44 -11.47 -2.67 -18.68
CA SER A 44 -11.26 -1.49 -17.84
C SER A 44 -10.02 -0.73 -18.29
N GLY A 45 -10.09 0.58 -18.40
CA GLY A 45 -8.99 1.39 -18.89
C GLY A 45 -9.27 2.89 -18.81
N LEU A 46 -8.34 3.70 -19.30
CA LEU A 46 -8.50 5.15 -19.33
C LEU A 46 -9.46 5.59 -20.43
N VAL A 47 -10.41 6.45 -20.05
CA VAL A 47 -11.33 7.10 -21.00
C VAL A 47 -10.76 8.44 -21.41
N TYR A 48 -10.69 8.65 -22.71
CA TYR A 48 -10.36 9.93 -23.30
C TYR A 48 -11.50 10.43 -24.17
N VAL A 49 -11.68 11.73 -24.22
CA VAL A 49 -12.52 12.41 -25.20
C VAL A 49 -11.59 13.11 -26.19
N PHE A 50 -11.72 12.77 -27.46
CA PHE A 50 -11.01 13.42 -28.56
C PHE A 50 -11.96 14.37 -29.26
N THR A 51 -11.54 15.61 -29.44
CA THR A 51 -12.25 16.65 -30.16
C THR A 51 -11.29 17.30 -31.16
N GLU A 52 -11.79 18.16 -32.04
CA GLU A 52 -10.94 18.96 -32.94
C GLU A 52 -9.91 19.81 -32.19
N LYS A 53 -10.17 20.14 -30.93
CA LYS A 53 -9.29 20.94 -30.06
C LYS A 53 -8.25 20.12 -29.30
N GLY A 54 -8.28 18.80 -29.43
CA GLY A 54 -7.33 17.89 -28.77
C GLY A 54 -7.97 16.83 -27.92
N ARG A 55 -7.15 16.18 -27.07
CA ARG A 55 -7.51 15.09 -26.17
C ARG A 55 -7.78 15.63 -24.77
N SER A 56 -8.83 15.14 -24.10
CA SER A 56 -9.11 15.46 -22.70
C SER A 56 -8.08 14.84 -21.74
N ASN A 57 -8.06 15.32 -20.51
CA ASN A 57 -7.48 14.56 -19.42
C ASN A 57 -8.18 13.21 -19.27
N PRO A 58 -7.47 12.15 -18.86
CA PRO A 58 -8.05 10.81 -18.70
C PRO A 58 -8.98 10.72 -17.49
N LYS A 59 -9.98 9.85 -17.60
CA LYS A 59 -10.77 9.34 -16.49
C LYS A 59 -10.84 7.83 -16.58
N LEU A 60 -10.90 7.15 -15.45
CA LEU A 60 -10.94 5.70 -15.42
C LEU A 60 -12.34 5.18 -15.70
N PHE A 61 -12.43 4.22 -16.62
CA PHE A 61 -13.60 3.38 -16.86
C PHE A 61 -13.37 1.99 -16.28
N MET A 62 -14.34 1.49 -15.52
CA MET A 62 -14.30 0.15 -14.94
C MET A 62 -15.44 -0.70 -15.48
N ASN A 63 -15.09 -1.77 -16.19
CA ASN A 63 -16.07 -2.79 -16.58
C ASN A 63 -16.18 -3.83 -15.46
N LYS A 64 -17.23 -3.74 -14.66
CA LYS A 64 -17.48 -4.65 -13.52
C LYS A 64 -17.55 -6.13 -13.92
N ALA A 65 -18.03 -6.42 -15.12
CA ALA A 65 -18.16 -7.79 -15.61
C ALA A 65 -16.81 -8.41 -16.01
N ARG A 66 -15.77 -7.58 -16.16
CA ARG A 66 -14.43 -7.98 -16.59
C ARG A 66 -13.33 -7.52 -15.63
N LEU A 67 -13.68 -7.31 -14.36
CA LEU A 67 -12.66 -7.13 -13.33
C LEU A 67 -11.80 -8.40 -13.31
N PRO A 68 -10.47 -8.30 -13.43
CA PRO A 68 -9.63 -9.48 -13.33
C PRO A 68 -9.81 -10.09 -11.94
N VAL A 69 -10.33 -11.30 -11.89
CA VAL A 69 -10.13 -12.18 -10.74
C VAL A 69 -8.64 -12.50 -10.78
N ALA A 70 -7.93 -12.38 -9.66
CA ALA A 70 -6.53 -12.75 -9.60
C ALA A 70 -6.39 -14.16 -10.18
N ALA A 71 -5.77 -14.25 -11.37
CA ALA A 71 -5.68 -15.51 -12.09
C ALA A 71 -4.75 -16.45 -11.32
N THR A 72 -5.24 -17.61 -10.96
CA THR A 72 -4.39 -18.77 -10.72
C THR A 72 -3.77 -19.14 -12.07
N SER A 73 -2.50 -18.80 -12.26
CA SER A 73 -1.75 -19.32 -13.40
C SER A 73 -1.59 -20.82 -13.21
N VAL A 74 -2.21 -21.58 -14.12
CA VAL A 74 -1.87 -22.99 -14.30
C VAL A 74 -0.51 -23.01 -14.99
N ALA A 75 0.48 -23.66 -14.39
CA ALA A 75 1.82 -23.81 -14.93
C ALA A 75 1.75 -24.33 -16.37
N SER A 76 2.00 -23.46 -17.33
CA SER A 76 2.30 -23.87 -18.71
C SER A 76 3.78 -24.21 -18.77
N GLY A 77 4.12 -25.43 -19.10
CA GLY A 77 5.51 -25.90 -19.20
C GLY A 77 6.29 -25.09 -20.24
N GLY A 78 7.29 -24.33 -19.77
CA GLY A 78 8.25 -23.65 -20.61
C GLY A 78 8.95 -22.51 -19.89
N SER A 79 10.25 -22.52 -19.81
CA SER A 79 11.23 -21.47 -19.43
C SER A 79 11.06 -20.68 -18.12
N GLY A 80 10.03 -20.89 -17.33
CA GLY A 80 9.83 -20.27 -16.03
C GLY A 80 10.71 -20.89 -14.92
N PRO A 81 10.71 -20.31 -13.70
CA PRO A 81 11.43 -20.86 -12.57
C PRO A 81 10.90 -22.24 -12.17
N TRP A 82 11.77 -23.07 -11.60
CA TRP A 82 11.43 -24.39 -11.09
C TRP A 82 11.71 -24.49 -9.59
N LEU A 83 10.70 -24.82 -8.79
CA LEU A 83 10.79 -25.01 -7.35
C LEU A 83 11.01 -26.51 -7.05
N SER A 84 12.17 -26.84 -6.45
CA SER A 84 12.58 -28.22 -6.17
C SER A 84 12.16 -28.66 -4.77
N SER A 85 12.35 -27.80 -3.75
CA SER A 85 12.06 -28.13 -2.37
C SER A 85 11.80 -26.90 -1.49
N LEU A 86 11.13 -27.13 -0.35
CA LEU A 86 11.00 -26.23 0.78
C LEU A 86 11.79 -26.78 1.95
N SER A 87 12.41 -25.93 2.78
CA SER A 87 13.17 -26.34 3.97
C SER A 87 12.29 -26.97 5.05
N SER A 88 10.99 -26.75 5.00
CA SER A 88 9.98 -27.35 5.87
C SER A 88 8.65 -27.44 5.14
N GLU A 89 7.85 -28.44 5.44
CA GLU A 89 6.49 -28.61 4.92
C GLU A 89 5.44 -27.88 5.78
N ARG A 90 5.81 -27.41 6.98
CA ARG A 90 4.92 -26.72 7.91
C ARG A 90 5.66 -25.66 8.71
N GLY A 91 4.95 -24.59 9.08
CA GLY A 91 5.47 -23.53 9.93
C GLY A 91 4.38 -22.54 10.35
N GLN A 92 4.73 -21.66 11.26
CA GLN A 92 3.87 -20.56 11.68
C GLN A 92 4.08 -19.34 10.78
N ILE A 93 3.18 -18.36 10.87
CA ILE A 93 3.38 -17.03 10.31
C ILE A 93 4.70 -16.44 10.84
N GLY A 94 5.53 -15.93 9.92
CA GLY A 94 6.87 -15.41 10.20
C GLY A 94 7.99 -16.47 10.23
N THR A 95 7.69 -17.77 10.10
CA THR A 95 8.73 -18.80 9.93
C THR A 95 9.59 -18.49 8.70
N LEU A 96 10.91 -18.54 8.86
CA LEU A 96 11.84 -18.43 7.75
C LEU A 96 11.82 -19.73 6.94
N LEU A 97 11.42 -19.63 5.68
CA LEU A 97 11.31 -20.73 4.74
C LEU A 97 12.38 -20.56 3.65
N THR A 98 13.15 -21.59 3.40
CA THR A 98 14.10 -21.63 2.29
C THR A 98 13.46 -22.41 1.15
N LEU A 99 13.38 -21.76 -0.01
CA LEU A 99 12.95 -22.35 -1.26
C LEU A 99 14.21 -22.66 -2.09
N THR A 100 14.35 -23.89 -2.54
CA THR A 100 15.48 -24.31 -3.42
C THR A 100 14.94 -24.66 -4.80
N GLY A 101 15.63 -24.25 -5.85
CA GLY A 101 15.18 -24.48 -7.22
C GLY A 101 16.15 -23.95 -8.26
N THR A 102 15.62 -23.52 -9.41
CA THR A 102 16.41 -22.92 -10.52
C THR A 102 15.58 -21.90 -11.28
N GLY A 103 16.26 -20.92 -11.89
CA GLY A 103 15.61 -19.92 -12.73
C GLY A 103 14.82 -18.86 -11.96
N PHE A 104 15.11 -18.67 -10.67
CA PHE A 104 14.46 -17.63 -9.87
C PHE A 104 14.91 -16.22 -10.29
N GLY A 105 16.09 -16.10 -10.92
CA GLY A 105 16.69 -14.85 -11.36
C GLY A 105 17.16 -13.96 -10.19
N ASN A 106 17.42 -12.70 -10.48
CA ASN A 106 17.78 -11.71 -9.47
C ASN A 106 16.54 -11.13 -8.78
N PRO A 107 16.65 -10.70 -7.51
CA PRO A 107 15.53 -10.06 -6.81
C PRO A 107 15.08 -8.79 -7.53
N GLY A 108 13.78 -8.53 -7.52
CA GLY A 108 13.19 -7.37 -8.15
C GLY A 108 11.70 -7.23 -7.81
N PRO A 109 11.11 -6.04 -8.02
CA PRO A 109 9.72 -5.78 -7.67
C PRO A 109 8.69 -6.61 -8.47
N ASP A 110 9.10 -7.17 -9.63
CA ASP A 110 8.26 -8.02 -10.47
C ASP A 110 8.43 -9.52 -10.16
N ARG A 111 9.09 -9.85 -9.03
CA ARG A 111 9.32 -11.21 -8.57
C ARG A 111 8.84 -11.36 -7.14
N SER A 112 8.15 -12.45 -6.85
CA SER A 112 7.68 -12.71 -5.49
C SER A 112 7.51 -14.20 -5.23
N VAL A 113 7.61 -14.59 -3.96
CA VAL A 113 7.11 -15.89 -3.49
C VAL A 113 5.64 -15.70 -3.12
N ARG A 114 4.78 -16.50 -3.72
CA ARG A 114 3.33 -16.41 -3.54
C ARG A 114 2.86 -17.51 -2.59
N PHE A 115 2.13 -17.12 -1.55
CA PHE A 115 1.50 -18.02 -0.58
C PHE A 115 -0.01 -18.00 -0.75
N PRO A 116 -0.71 -19.11 -0.49
CA PRO A 116 -2.17 -19.12 -0.52
C PRO A 116 -2.75 -18.12 0.48
N TRP A 117 -3.84 -17.47 0.07
CA TRP A 117 -4.58 -16.51 0.87
C TRP A 117 -6.07 -16.70 0.65
N SER A 118 -6.86 -16.69 1.70
CA SER A 118 -8.29 -17.01 1.64
C SER A 118 -9.13 -15.95 2.34
N PRO A 119 -9.38 -14.80 1.69
CA PRO A 119 -10.35 -13.85 2.20
C PRO A 119 -11.78 -14.41 2.07
N GLU A 120 -12.64 -14.04 3.02
CA GLU A 120 -14.07 -14.27 2.92
C GLU A 120 -14.69 -13.23 1.99
N ASP A 121 -14.98 -13.61 0.76
CA ASP A 121 -15.73 -12.76 -0.16
C ASP A 121 -17.23 -12.96 -0.01
N PRO A 122 -18.05 -11.94 -0.33
CA PRO A 122 -19.45 -12.18 -0.61
C PRO A 122 -19.56 -13.20 -1.76
N PRO A 123 -20.55 -14.11 -1.73
CA PRO A 123 -20.67 -15.15 -2.75
C PRO A 123 -20.71 -14.51 -4.13
N VAL A 124 -19.70 -14.79 -4.94
CA VAL A 124 -19.70 -14.51 -6.37
C VAL A 124 -20.82 -15.35 -6.98
N SER A 125 -21.57 -14.81 -7.92
CA SER A 125 -22.73 -15.46 -8.54
C SER A 125 -22.46 -16.94 -8.83
N ARG A 126 -23.48 -17.79 -8.57
CA ARG A 126 -23.48 -19.26 -8.70
C ARG A 126 -22.62 -19.75 -9.88
N GLY A 127 -21.49 -20.40 -9.58
CA GLY A 127 -20.71 -21.14 -10.55
C GLY A 127 -19.20 -20.87 -10.59
N GLU A 128 -18.72 -19.77 -10.06
CA GLU A 128 -17.27 -19.50 -9.97
C GLU A 128 -16.72 -20.09 -8.68
N ARG A 129 -15.85 -21.11 -8.81
CA ARG A 129 -14.94 -21.47 -7.73
C ARG A 129 -14.05 -20.26 -7.45
N PRO A 130 -13.85 -19.84 -6.18
CA PRO A 130 -12.81 -18.87 -5.88
C PRO A 130 -11.50 -19.43 -6.41
N ALA A 131 -10.97 -18.81 -7.47
CA ALA A 131 -9.63 -19.08 -7.92
C ALA A 131 -8.70 -18.82 -6.73
N GLY A 132 -7.79 -19.72 -6.41
CA GLY A 132 -6.92 -19.63 -5.25
C GLY A 132 -6.17 -18.30 -5.27
N ARG A 133 -6.49 -17.42 -4.32
CA ARG A 133 -5.83 -16.13 -4.16
C ARG A 133 -4.52 -16.32 -3.46
N THR A 134 -3.58 -15.43 -3.73
CA THR A 134 -2.25 -15.49 -3.16
C THR A 134 -1.85 -14.15 -2.58
N ILE A 135 -0.97 -14.19 -1.57
CA ILE A 135 -0.31 -13.04 -0.98
C ILE A 135 1.19 -13.15 -1.18
N SER A 136 1.86 -12.02 -1.36
CA SER A 136 3.31 -11.96 -1.51
C SER A 136 4.01 -12.17 -0.18
N GLY A 137 5.07 -12.97 -0.16
CA GLY A 137 6.01 -13.08 0.94
C GLY A 137 7.08 -11.98 0.94
N THR A 138 7.05 -11.05 -0.02
CA THR A 138 8.08 -10.03 -0.22
C THR A 138 7.55 -8.60 -0.11
N ASP A 139 6.39 -8.40 0.49
CA ASP A 139 5.73 -7.11 0.67
C ASP A 139 6.49 -6.13 1.58
N LEU A 140 7.23 -6.66 2.57
CA LEU A 140 8.12 -5.89 3.43
C LEU A 140 9.57 -6.32 3.19
N SER A 141 10.51 -5.36 3.20
CA SER A 141 11.94 -5.61 2.97
C SER A 141 12.55 -6.67 3.90
N LEU A 142 11.96 -6.85 5.08
CA LEU A 142 12.38 -7.86 6.07
C LEU A 142 11.66 -9.20 5.94
N SER A 143 10.68 -9.32 5.08
CA SER A 143 10.04 -10.61 4.76
C SER A 143 10.96 -11.49 3.94
N MET A 144 11.92 -10.90 3.23
CA MET A 144 12.89 -11.59 2.39
C MET A 144 14.30 -11.42 2.97
N ASP A 145 14.90 -12.53 3.42
CA ASP A 145 16.27 -12.56 3.93
C ASP A 145 17.30 -12.51 2.78
N SER A 146 17.07 -13.35 1.75
CA SER A 146 17.97 -13.44 0.59
C SER A 146 17.23 -13.98 -0.63
N TRP A 147 17.75 -13.64 -1.82
CA TRP A 147 17.24 -14.11 -3.09
C TRP A 147 18.41 -14.32 -4.06
N SER A 148 18.48 -15.52 -4.62
CA SER A 148 19.39 -15.85 -5.72
C SER A 148 18.65 -16.66 -6.78
N ASP A 149 19.33 -16.99 -7.90
CA ASP A 149 18.75 -17.81 -8.96
C ASP A 149 18.33 -19.23 -8.51
N ARG A 150 18.90 -19.71 -7.40
CA ARG A 150 18.72 -21.10 -6.93
C ARG A 150 18.16 -21.22 -5.52
N GLU A 151 18.16 -20.18 -4.76
CA GLU A 151 17.73 -20.17 -3.36
C GLU A 151 17.03 -18.85 -3.02
N ILE A 152 15.87 -18.95 -2.39
CA ILE A 152 15.14 -17.82 -1.82
C ILE A 152 14.89 -18.13 -0.35
N ARG A 153 15.22 -17.18 0.53
CA ARG A 153 14.88 -17.24 1.94
C ARG A 153 13.88 -16.16 2.27
N VAL A 154 12.66 -16.59 2.55
CA VAL A 154 11.51 -15.70 2.76
C VAL A 154 10.75 -16.13 4.02
N ARG A 155 10.15 -15.18 4.72
CA ARG A 155 9.28 -15.47 5.85
C ARG A 155 7.86 -15.72 5.37
N VAL A 156 7.21 -16.70 5.99
CA VAL A 156 5.79 -16.96 5.76
C VAL A 156 5.01 -15.68 6.06
N PRO A 157 4.33 -15.08 5.07
CA PRO A 157 3.69 -13.78 5.22
C PRO A 157 2.45 -13.86 6.11
N ASP A 158 2.11 -12.74 6.71
CA ASP A 158 0.86 -12.58 7.44
C ASP A 158 -0.34 -12.81 6.51
N GLY A 159 -1.38 -13.46 7.02
CA GLY A 159 -2.57 -13.82 6.25
C GLY A 159 -2.43 -15.08 5.38
N ALA A 160 -1.24 -15.68 5.28
CA ALA A 160 -1.08 -16.94 4.55
C ALA A 160 -1.90 -18.06 5.19
N VAL A 161 -2.48 -18.91 4.34
CA VAL A 161 -3.16 -20.15 4.72
C VAL A 161 -2.45 -21.36 4.12
N SER A 162 -2.75 -22.57 4.62
CA SER A 162 -2.14 -23.80 4.10
C SER A 162 -2.50 -24.01 2.63
N GLY A 163 -1.52 -24.38 1.80
CA GLY A 163 -1.73 -24.70 0.39
C GLY A 163 -0.48 -24.59 -0.47
N ALA A 164 -0.66 -24.30 -1.75
CA ALA A 164 0.39 -24.28 -2.76
C ALA A 164 1.21 -22.99 -2.74
N VAL A 165 2.52 -23.11 -2.52
CA VAL A 165 3.50 -22.01 -2.59
C VAL A 165 4.26 -22.12 -3.90
N PHE A 166 4.51 -20.97 -4.56
CA PHE A 166 5.24 -20.91 -5.82
C PHE A 166 6.00 -19.59 -5.96
N VAL A 167 6.93 -19.56 -6.92
CA VAL A 167 7.71 -18.37 -7.27
C VAL A 167 7.10 -17.74 -8.54
N GLN A 168 6.71 -16.48 -8.44
CA GLN A 168 6.24 -15.67 -9.57
C GLN A 168 7.40 -14.87 -10.15
N SER A 169 7.51 -14.82 -11.47
CA SER A 169 8.53 -14.04 -12.18
C SER A 169 8.00 -13.50 -13.52
N PRO A 170 8.69 -12.53 -14.16
CA PRO A 170 8.34 -12.06 -15.50
C PRO A 170 8.39 -13.15 -16.57
N GLN A 171 9.12 -14.26 -16.32
CA GLN A 171 9.22 -15.40 -17.24
C GLN A 171 8.09 -16.43 -17.02
N GLY A 172 7.21 -16.19 -16.04
CA GLY A 172 6.13 -17.07 -15.66
C GLY A 172 6.27 -17.57 -14.23
N ASP A 173 5.29 -18.33 -13.78
CA ASP A 173 5.24 -18.90 -12.43
C ASP A 173 5.95 -20.27 -12.41
N SER A 174 6.56 -20.61 -11.27
CA SER A 174 7.11 -21.97 -11.05
C SER A 174 5.99 -23.00 -10.87
N ASN A 175 6.36 -24.29 -10.86
CA ASN A 175 5.55 -25.29 -10.20
C ASN A 175 5.33 -24.91 -8.73
N SER A 176 4.35 -25.53 -8.08
CA SER A 176 4.03 -25.27 -6.68
C SER A 176 4.34 -26.45 -5.77
N LEU A 177 4.69 -26.16 -4.52
CA LEU A 177 4.84 -27.13 -3.44
C LEU A 177 3.88 -26.79 -2.31
N PHE A 178 3.35 -27.80 -1.62
CA PHE A 178 2.45 -27.59 -0.51
C PHE A 178 3.20 -27.12 0.74
N PHE A 179 2.63 -26.11 1.42
CA PHE A 179 3.09 -25.67 2.74
C PHE A 179 1.91 -25.56 3.71
N GLY A 180 2.05 -26.15 4.89
CA GLY A 180 1.03 -26.14 5.94
C GLY A 180 1.26 -25.03 6.96
N ILE A 181 0.27 -24.18 7.21
CA ILE A 181 0.31 -23.24 8.33
C ILE A 181 0.00 -23.97 9.62
N SER A 182 0.91 -23.85 10.59
CA SER A 182 0.74 -24.41 11.93
C SER A 182 -0.28 -23.61 12.74
N GLU A 183 -0.73 -24.17 13.85
CA GLU A 183 -1.73 -23.56 14.73
C GLU A 183 -1.29 -22.17 15.22
N MET A 184 -2.20 -21.21 15.13
CA MET A 184 -2.00 -19.82 15.55
C MET A 184 -2.63 -19.55 16.93
N PRO A 185 -2.16 -18.54 17.69
CA PRO A 185 -2.79 -18.13 18.95
C PRO A 185 -4.06 -17.29 18.69
N GLY A 186 -4.98 -17.79 17.88
CA GLY A 186 -6.21 -17.10 17.54
C GLY A 186 -6.62 -17.29 16.09
N SER A 187 -7.48 -16.39 15.60
CA SER A 187 -7.94 -16.39 14.21
C SER A 187 -7.94 -14.98 13.62
N LYS A 188 -7.75 -14.90 12.32
CA LYS A 188 -7.86 -13.68 11.53
C LYS A 188 -8.82 -13.91 10.37
N ARG A 189 -9.79 -13.02 10.24
CA ARG A 189 -10.74 -13.00 9.13
C ARG A 189 -10.46 -11.79 8.26
N VAL A 190 -10.45 -11.99 6.96
CA VAL A 190 -10.35 -10.95 5.93
C VAL A 190 -11.62 -11.03 5.10
N PHE A 191 -12.45 -10.01 5.12
CA PHE A 191 -13.83 -10.05 4.60
C PHE A 191 -14.26 -8.67 4.09
N ASP A 192 -15.47 -8.58 3.56
CA ASP A 192 -16.10 -7.33 3.11
C ASP A 192 -15.20 -6.54 2.15
N ARG A 193 -14.99 -7.12 0.97
CA ARG A 193 -14.15 -6.54 -0.07
C ARG A 193 -14.75 -5.26 -0.65
N ARG A 194 -13.89 -4.24 -0.81
CA ARG A 194 -14.19 -3.03 -1.55
C ARG A 194 -13.07 -2.72 -2.53
N SER A 195 -13.42 -2.39 -3.76
CA SER A 195 -12.46 -2.02 -4.79
C SER A 195 -12.47 -0.51 -5.02
N TYR A 196 -11.28 0.09 -5.06
CA TYR A 196 -11.08 1.50 -5.32
C TYR A 196 -10.30 1.70 -6.61
N SER A 197 -10.79 2.56 -7.50
CA SER A 197 -9.97 3.14 -8.54
C SER A 197 -9.45 4.49 -8.06
N VAL A 198 -8.13 4.65 -8.05
CA VAL A 198 -7.46 5.86 -7.56
C VAL A 198 -6.60 6.47 -8.66
N THR A 199 -6.56 7.80 -8.70
CA THR A 199 -5.78 8.55 -9.69
C THR A 199 -5.11 9.74 -9.01
N TYR A 200 -3.87 10.01 -9.36
CA TYR A 200 -3.11 11.18 -8.91
C TYR A 200 -1.97 11.49 -9.88
N SER A 201 -1.43 12.71 -9.77
CA SER A 201 -0.37 13.16 -10.67
C SER A 201 0.69 13.99 -9.94
N VAL A 202 1.88 14.04 -10.53
CA VAL A 202 2.93 14.97 -10.16
C VAL A 202 3.30 15.77 -11.40
N GLU A 203 3.24 17.10 -11.30
CA GLU A 203 3.60 18.02 -12.38
C GLU A 203 4.85 18.81 -12.01
N LEU A 204 5.81 18.85 -12.92
CA LEU A 204 7.01 19.67 -12.82
C LEU A 204 6.95 20.76 -13.88
N SER A 205 7.02 22.00 -13.45
CA SER A 205 6.89 23.16 -14.32
C SER A 205 7.93 24.23 -14.01
N ARG A 206 8.01 25.26 -14.89
CA ARG A 206 8.95 26.38 -14.75
C ARG A 206 10.39 25.92 -14.54
N ILE A 207 10.77 24.83 -15.19
CA ILE A 207 12.10 24.26 -15.06
C ILE A 207 13.13 25.26 -15.63
N GLN A 208 14.11 25.60 -14.81
CA GLN A 208 15.30 26.37 -15.17
C GLN A 208 16.48 25.43 -15.02
N ALA A 209 16.96 24.94 -16.13
CA ALA A 209 18.02 23.97 -16.17
C ALA A 209 18.90 24.18 -17.42
N SER A 210 20.17 23.81 -17.33
CA SER A 210 21.15 23.88 -18.42
C SER A 210 22.11 22.70 -18.34
N GLY A 211 22.84 22.41 -19.39
CA GLY A 211 23.87 21.38 -19.38
C GLY A 211 23.36 20.00 -18.90
N SER A 212 24.26 19.19 -18.38
CA SER A 212 23.90 17.88 -17.85
C SER A 212 23.19 18.00 -16.51
N ASN A 213 21.99 17.45 -16.42
CA ASN A 213 21.17 17.49 -15.21
C ASN A 213 20.28 16.27 -15.11
N GLU A 214 19.82 15.99 -13.90
CA GLU A 214 18.89 14.91 -13.58
C GLU A 214 17.87 15.36 -12.54
N LEU A 215 16.62 14.98 -12.72
CA LEU A 215 15.56 15.16 -11.75
C LEU A 215 14.87 13.81 -11.49
N PHE A 216 14.88 13.39 -10.25
CA PHE A 216 14.23 12.16 -9.81
C PHE A 216 12.96 12.49 -9.02
N LEU A 217 11.92 11.70 -9.24
CA LEU A 217 10.74 11.68 -8.39
C LEU A 217 10.58 10.29 -7.81
N ARG A 218 10.35 10.22 -6.49
CA ARG A 218 9.86 9.04 -5.79
C ARG A 218 8.40 9.25 -5.47
N VAL A 219 7.54 8.59 -6.21
CA VAL A 219 6.09 8.76 -6.10
C VAL A 219 5.52 7.57 -5.33
N PRO A 220 4.85 7.78 -4.18
CA PRO A 220 4.21 6.70 -3.44
C PRO A 220 3.17 6.00 -4.30
N ILE A 221 3.16 4.67 -4.23
CA ILE A 221 2.17 3.81 -4.87
C ILE A 221 1.47 2.96 -3.81
N PRO A 222 0.22 2.52 -4.04
CA PRO A 222 -0.44 1.63 -3.11
C PRO A 222 0.41 0.39 -2.82
N VAL A 223 0.48 -0.02 -1.56
CA VAL A 223 1.28 -1.18 -1.12
C VAL A 223 0.41 -2.43 -0.96
N GLU A 224 0.96 -3.62 -1.26
CA GLU A 224 0.30 -4.87 -0.91
C GLU A 224 0.41 -5.13 0.59
N SER A 225 -0.67 -5.64 1.18
CA SER A 225 -0.75 -6.06 2.57
C SER A 225 -1.75 -7.22 2.72
N PRO A 226 -1.84 -7.88 3.88
CA PRO A 226 -2.80 -8.96 4.10
C PRO A 226 -4.27 -8.58 3.88
N ASN A 227 -4.59 -7.30 3.93
CA ASN A 227 -5.94 -6.79 3.72
C ASN A 227 -6.05 -5.83 2.53
N GLN A 228 -4.98 -5.67 1.75
CA GLN A 228 -4.98 -4.82 0.56
C GLN A 228 -4.23 -5.49 -0.58
N THR A 229 -4.88 -5.69 -1.71
CA THR A 229 -4.25 -6.24 -2.91
C THR A 229 -4.26 -5.22 -4.04
N ILE A 230 -3.16 -5.18 -4.79
CA ILE A 230 -3.07 -4.39 -6.00
C ILE A 230 -3.58 -5.26 -7.15
N VAL A 231 -4.79 -4.97 -7.62
CA VAL A 231 -5.38 -5.76 -8.71
C VAL A 231 -4.67 -5.43 -10.03
N ARG A 232 -4.45 -4.14 -10.29
CA ARG A 232 -3.84 -3.70 -11.53
C ARG A 232 -3.32 -2.26 -11.42
N SER A 233 -2.13 -2.01 -11.99
CA SER A 233 -1.73 -0.67 -12.42
C SER A 233 -2.47 -0.36 -13.72
N LEU A 234 -3.25 0.69 -13.74
CA LEU A 234 -4.06 1.08 -14.90
C LEU A 234 -3.33 2.08 -15.79
N ALA A 235 -2.57 2.98 -15.18
CA ALA A 235 -1.66 3.87 -15.86
C ALA A 235 -0.48 4.21 -14.96
N MET A 236 0.70 4.29 -15.54
CA MET A 236 1.92 4.89 -15.00
C MET A 236 2.60 5.57 -16.17
N GLU A 237 2.24 6.82 -16.42
CA GLU A 237 2.71 7.59 -17.58
C GLU A 237 3.50 8.82 -17.14
N PRO A 238 4.76 8.94 -17.58
CA PRO A 238 5.54 7.94 -18.31
C PRO A 238 5.78 6.67 -17.49
N SER A 239 6.27 5.61 -18.11
CA SER A 239 6.68 4.41 -17.36
C SER A 239 7.77 4.77 -16.37
N PRO A 240 7.71 4.28 -15.11
CA PRO A 240 8.73 4.55 -14.13
C PRO A 240 10.08 3.94 -14.54
N PHE A 241 11.15 4.59 -14.14
CA PHE A 241 12.51 4.07 -14.30
C PHE A 241 12.69 2.76 -13.53
N SER A 242 12.15 2.70 -12.30
CA SER A 242 12.08 1.48 -11.49
C SER A 242 10.95 1.58 -10.47
N ARG A 243 10.62 0.44 -9.86
CA ARG A 243 9.79 0.37 -8.65
C ARG A 243 10.66 -0.03 -7.47
N GLU A 244 10.46 0.58 -6.33
CA GLU A 244 11.17 0.25 -5.09
C GLU A 244 10.27 -0.60 -4.18
N PHE A 245 10.87 -1.52 -3.43
CA PHE A 245 10.13 -2.36 -2.46
C PHE A 245 9.46 -1.55 -1.34
N SER A 246 9.91 -0.31 -1.13
CA SER A 246 9.34 0.63 -0.16
C SER A 246 7.94 1.19 -0.55
N GLY A 247 7.36 0.73 -1.65
CA GLY A 247 6.08 1.26 -2.14
C GLY A 247 6.24 2.58 -2.90
N LEU A 248 7.34 2.74 -3.64
CA LEU A 248 7.63 3.91 -4.45
C LEU A 248 7.83 3.55 -5.92
N ALA A 249 7.33 4.38 -6.81
CA ALA A 249 7.69 4.41 -8.21
C ALA A 249 8.74 5.49 -8.43
N LEU A 250 9.87 5.12 -9.03
CA LEU A 250 10.98 6.04 -9.31
C LEU A 250 10.90 6.51 -10.75
N TYR A 251 10.83 7.82 -10.94
CA TYR A 251 10.93 8.49 -12.24
C TYR A 251 12.25 9.22 -12.34
N ARG A 252 12.80 9.26 -13.53
CA ARG A 252 14.08 9.91 -13.83
C ARG A 252 13.96 10.72 -15.12
N PHE A 253 14.19 12.01 -15.02
CA PHE A 253 14.27 12.94 -16.14
C PHE A 253 15.71 13.43 -16.29
N ARG A 254 16.20 13.48 -17.52
CA ARG A 254 17.59 13.84 -17.83
C ARG A 254 17.65 14.98 -18.84
N ASP A 255 18.74 15.74 -18.77
CA ASP A 255 19.09 16.76 -19.75
C ASP A 255 17.90 17.71 -20.06
N LEU A 256 17.19 18.09 -18.99
CA LEU A 256 16.08 19.01 -19.08
C LEU A 256 16.56 20.40 -19.49
N GLY A 257 15.90 20.99 -20.48
CA GLY A 257 16.07 22.38 -20.88
C GLY A 257 15.09 23.32 -20.21
N PRO A 258 15.31 24.64 -20.33
CA PRO A 258 14.39 25.66 -19.79
C PRO A 258 12.97 25.46 -20.32
N GLY A 259 11.98 25.46 -19.43
CA GLY A 259 10.56 25.35 -19.78
C GLY A 259 10.08 23.94 -20.23
N GLN A 260 10.92 22.93 -20.18
CA GLN A 260 10.54 21.54 -20.50
C GLN A 260 9.78 20.92 -19.33
N ASN A 261 8.48 21.24 -19.22
CA ASN A 261 7.61 20.69 -18.19
C ASN A 261 7.50 19.17 -18.30
N GLN A 262 7.36 18.50 -17.15
CA GLN A 262 7.15 17.07 -17.04
C GLN A 262 5.89 16.78 -16.25
N ALA A 263 5.23 15.67 -16.52
CA ALA A 263 4.09 15.20 -15.73
C ALA A 263 4.14 13.69 -15.58
N VAL A 264 3.80 13.23 -14.40
CA VAL A 264 3.61 11.81 -14.07
C VAL A 264 2.16 11.60 -13.69
N ASN A 265 1.48 10.67 -14.38
CA ASN A 265 0.10 10.31 -14.09
C ASN A 265 0.03 8.84 -13.65
N LEU A 266 -0.63 8.60 -12.53
CA LEU A 266 -0.76 7.28 -11.95
C LEU A 266 -2.24 6.94 -11.74
N SER A 267 -2.60 5.70 -12.08
CA SER A 267 -3.93 5.16 -11.81
C SER A 267 -3.83 3.69 -11.41
N TRP A 268 -4.58 3.31 -10.37
CA TRP A 268 -4.54 2.00 -9.76
C TRP A 268 -5.94 1.46 -9.50
N LEU A 269 -6.08 0.13 -9.60
CA LEU A 269 -7.21 -0.59 -9.04
C LEU A 269 -6.72 -1.36 -7.82
N VAL A 270 -7.24 -0.99 -6.65
CA VAL A 270 -6.86 -1.56 -5.36
C VAL A 270 -8.08 -2.20 -4.72
N GLN A 271 -7.91 -3.38 -4.14
CA GLN A 271 -8.95 -4.02 -3.33
C GLN A 271 -8.55 -3.99 -1.86
N CYS A 272 -9.37 -3.37 -1.04
CA CYS A 272 -9.25 -3.34 0.41
C CYS A 272 -10.28 -4.26 1.05
N TYR A 273 -9.91 -4.88 2.15
CA TYR A 273 -10.75 -5.78 2.93
C TYR A 273 -10.80 -5.32 4.38
N SER A 274 -11.93 -5.56 5.01
CA SER A 274 -12.02 -5.49 6.47
C SER A 274 -11.24 -6.64 7.10
N VAL A 275 -10.59 -6.37 8.21
CA VAL A 275 -9.86 -7.36 9.01
C VAL A 275 -10.46 -7.43 10.40
N GLU A 276 -10.74 -8.65 10.87
CA GLU A 276 -11.11 -8.93 12.25
C GLU A 276 -10.13 -9.94 12.84
N THR A 277 -9.52 -9.59 13.98
CA THR A 277 -8.61 -10.48 14.71
C THR A 277 -9.22 -10.91 16.04
N LYS A 278 -9.12 -12.20 16.34
CA LYS A 278 -9.47 -12.77 17.63
C LYS A 278 -8.23 -13.45 18.19
N VAL A 279 -7.50 -12.74 19.03
CA VAL A 279 -6.26 -13.23 19.64
C VAL A 279 -6.58 -13.82 21.00
N ASP A 280 -6.08 -15.01 21.27
CA ASP A 280 -6.03 -15.60 22.59
C ASP A 280 -4.66 -15.28 23.24
N PRO A 281 -4.57 -14.32 24.16
CA PRO A 281 -3.29 -13.90 24.73
C PRO A 281 -2.57 -15.03 25.47
N ASP A 282 -3.30 -15.98 26.05
CA ASP A 282 -2.71 -17.06 26.84
C ASP A 282 -2.03 -18.14 25.99
N ARG A 283 -2.34 -18.17 24.69
CA ARG A 283 -1.72 -19.04 23.71
C ARG A 283 -0.49 -18.43 23.01
N ILE A 284 -0.20 -17.16 23.24
CA ILE A 284 1.00 -16.52 22.68
C ILE A 284 2.24 -17.13 23.33
N ARG A 285 3.19 -17.55 22.51
CA ARG A 285 4.51 -18.05 22.96
C ARG A 285 5.58 -17.06 22.45
N MET A 286 6.22 -16.40 23.41
CA MET A 286 7.35 -15.55 23.08
C MET A 286 8.56 -16.40 22.71
N PRO A 287 9.29 -16.08 21.63
CA PRO A 287 10.53 -16.75 21.32
C PRO A 287 11.59 -16.47 22.40
N GLU A 288 12.43 -17.43 22.71
CA GLU A 288 13.54 -17.24 23.67
C GLU A 288 14.52 -16.15 23.20
N THR A 289 14.74 -16.07 21.89
CA THR A 289 15.55 -15.04 21.27
C THR A 289 14.75 -14.37 20.17
N PRO A 290 14.66 -13.02 20.15
CA PRO A 290 14.00 -12.30 19.06
C PRO A 290 14.64 -12.63 17.71
N GLY A 291 13.81 -12.88 16.72
CA GLY A 291 14.29 -13.04 15.34
C GLY A 291 14.73 -11.71 14.72
N ALA A 292 15.34 -11.78 13.53
CA ALA A 292 15.77 -10.58 12.80
C ALA A 292 14.60 -9.62 12.53
N LEU A 293 13.41 -10.15 12.23
CA LEU A 293 12.20 -9.37 11.99
C LEU A 293 11.77 -8.61 13.26
N GLU A 294 11.75 -9.30 14.41
CA GLU A 294 11.39 -8.69 15.69
C GLU A 294 12.39 -7.59 16.08
N THR A 295 13.68 -7.88 15.94
CA THR A 295 14.75 -6.92 16.27
C THR A 295 14.67 -5.67 15.42
N ALA A 296 14.43 -5.80 14.12
CA ALA A 296 14.37 -4.67 13.21
C ALA A 296 13.19 -3.74 13.48
N TRP A 297 12.05 -4.28 13.92
CA TRP A 297 10.83 -3.48 14.16
C TRP A 297 10.57 -3.13 15.63
N ILE A 298 11.55 -3.36 16.51
CA ILE A 298 11.57 -2.88 17.91
C ILE A 298 12.44 -1.61 18.03
N GLY A 299 13.49 -1.50 17.23
CA GLY A 299 14.44 -0.39 17.29
C GLY A 299 13.86 0.97 16.90
N ALA A 300 14.57 2.03 17.28
CA ALA A 300 14.30 3.36 16.75
C ALA A 300 14.74 3.44 15.26
N ASP A 301 14.09 4.31 14.51
CA ASP A 301 14.49 4.71 13.16
C ASP A 301 14.39 6.24 13.00
N SER A 302 14.57 6.76 11.78
CA SER A 302 14.64 8.21 11.51
C SER A 302 13.38 8.98 11.96
N LEU A 303 12.21 8.33 12.01
CA LEU A 303 10.94 8.97 12.39
C LEU A 303 10.36 8.43 13.70
N VAL A 304 10.74 7.21 14.11
CA VAL A 304 10.18 6.54 15.28
C VAL A 304 11.16 6.55 16.44
N PRO A 305 11.05 7.48 17.40
CA PRO A 305 12.00 7.67 18.50
C PRO A 305 11.79 6.68 19.65
N ALA A 306 11.81 5.37 19.37
CA ALA A 306 11.47 4.33 20.35
C ALA A 306 12.42 4.24 21.54
N THR A 307 13.65 4.76 21.43
CA THR A 307 14.67 4.74 22.48
C THR A 307 14.78 6.04 23.28
N GLU A 308 14.00 7.06 22.91
CA GLU A 308 14.00 8.32 23.63
C GLU A 308 13.52 8.12 25.09
N PRO A 309 14.24 8.66 26.08
CA PRO A 309 13.90 8.43 27.51
C PRO A 309 12.46 8.78 27.87
N ALA A 310 11.91 9.85 27.29
CA ALA A 310 10.53 10.26 27.54
C ALA A 310 9.53 9.21 27.01
N VAL A 311 9.78 8.63 25.84
CA VAL A 311 8.93 7.59 25.24
C VAL A 311 9.01 6.31 26.06
N VAL A 312 10.24 5.89 26.44
CA VAL A 312 10.47 4.69 27.25
C VAL A 312 9.79 4.82 28.61
N ALA A 313 9.88 5.99 29.26
CA ALA A 313 9.24 6.23 30.55
C ALA A 313 7.70 6.10 30.48
N VAL A 314 7.08 6.66 29.44
CA VAL A 314 5.63 6.55 29.22
C VAL A 314 5.25 5.10 28.93
N ALA A 315 5.98 4.39 28.06
CA ALA A 315 5.71 2.99 27.73
C ALA A 315 5.76 2.10 28.97
N LEU A 316 6.78 2.24 29.82
CA LEU A 316 6.92 1.50 31.08
C LEU A 316 5.78 1.84 32.07
N GLN A 317 5.46 3.13 32.24
CA GLN A 317 4.36 3.57 33.08
C GLN A 317 3.03 2.96 32.65
N VAL A 318 2.76 2.93 31.33
CA VAL A 318 1.49 2.47 30.78
C VAL A 318 1.35 0.96 30.86
N THR A 319 2.41 0.22 30.53
CA THR A 319 2.37 -1.25 30.49
C THR A 319 2.55 -1.88 31.86
N GLY A 320 3.16 -1.19 32.83
CA GLY A 320 3.47 -1.74 34.17
C GLY A 320 4.37 -2.97 34.12
N GLY A 321 5.14 -3.17 33.02
CA GLY A 321 5.98 -4.34 32.80
C GLY A 321 5.24 -5.56 32.23
N GLU A 322 4.03 -5.40 31.71
CA GLU A 322 3.32 -6.48 31.00
C GLU A 322 4.19 -6.99 29.83
N ARG A 323 4.41 -8.31 29.80
CA ARG A 323 5.26 -8.97 28.80
C ARG A 323 4.49 -9.60 27.64
N ASN A 324 3.19 -9.79 27.81
CA ASN A 324 2.36 -10.29 26.73
C ASN A 324 2.14 -9.18 25.69
N PRO A 325 2.57 -9.32 24.44
CA PRO A 325 2.56 -8.22 23.47
C PRO A 325 1.15 -7.74 23.14
N PHE A 326 0.15 -8.62 23.14
CA PHE A 326 -1.23 -8.23 22.89
C PHE A 326 -1.83 -7.44 24.05
N ARG A 327 -1.58 -7.87 25.30
CA ARG A 327 -2.05 -7.17 26.50
C ARG A 327 -1.36 -5.81 26.63
N ALA A 328 -0.04 -5.76 26.45
CA ALA A 328 0.71 -4.51 26.50
C ALA A 328 0.25 -3.52 25.40
N ALA A 329 0.03 -4.00 24.16
CA ALA A 329 -0.52 -3.17 23.08
C ALA A 329 -1.92 -2.64 23.41
N ARG A 330 -2.78 -3.44 24.08
CA ARG A 330 -4.10 -3.00 24.53
C ARG A 330 -3.98 -1.87 25.58
N LEU A 331 -3.09 -2.01 26.55
CA LEU A 331 -2.85 -0.97 27.56
C LEU A 331 -2.38 0.34 26.91
N ILE A 332 -1.48 0.25 25.92
CA ILE A 332 -0.99 1.42 25.18
C ILE A 332 -2.14 2.06 24.38
N ASN A 333 -2.95 1.26 23.65
CA ASN A 333 -4.11 1.77 22.94
C ASN A 333 -5.07 2.53 23.86
N ASP A 334 -5.43 1.91 24.98
CA ASP A 334 -6.39 2.48 25.94
C ASP A 334 -5.84 3.75 26.60
N TRP A 335 -4.52 3.84 26.77
CA TRP A 335 -3.87 5.06 27.25
C TRP A 335 -3.90 6.16 26.19
N LEU A 336 -3.54 5.84 24.91
CA LEU A 336 -3.57 6.78 23.79
C LEU A 336 -4.96 7.40 23.61
N VAL A 337 -5.98 6.56 23.55
CA VAL A 337 -7.39 7.00 23.43
C VAL A 337 -7.81 8.01 24.51
N ARG A 338 -7.27 7.87 25.72
CA ARG A 338 -7.61 8.75 26.86
C ARG A 338 -6.70 9.97 27.00
N LYS A 339 -5.45 9.92 26.52
CA LYS A 339 -4.39 10.87 26.89
C LYS A 339 -3.79 11.63 25.74
N LEU A 340 -3.87 11.12 24.50
CA LEU A 340 -3.36 11.81 23.33
C LEU A 340 -4.55 12.33 22.50
N ALA A 341 -4.78 13.63 22.55
CA ALA A 341 -5.84 14.24 21.75
C ALA A 341 -5.44 14.29 20.29
N TRP A 342 -6.36 13.88 19.42
CA TRP A 342 -6.17 14.05 17.98
C TRP A 342 -6.64 15.45 17.54
N HIS A 343 -5.93 16.06 16.57
CA HIS A 343 -6.35 17.27 15.86
C HIS A 343 -6.11 17.14 14.35
N GLU A 344 -6.90 17.84 13.60
CA GLU A 344 -6.93 17.73 12.12
C GLU A 344 -5.75 18.46 11.46
N GLU A 345 -5.39 19.62 12.00
CA GLU A 345 -4.33 20.43 11.45
C GLU A 345 -2.97 19.75 11.58
N ARG A 346 -2.27 19.61 10.45
CA ARG A 346 -0.91 19.09 10.45
C ARG A 346 0.00 20.05 11.21
N ASP A 347 0.69 19.53 12.21
CA ASP A 347 1.72 20.27 12.93
C ASP A 347 3.13 19.83 12.52
N ARG A 348 4.12 20.64 12.91
CA ARG A 348 5.54 20.36 12.61
C ARG A 348 6.28 19.79 13.81
N LYS A 349 5.57 19.40 14.85
CA LYS A 349 6.18 18.80 16.04
C LYS A 349 6.82 17.46 15.69
N SER A 350 7.88 17.14 16.41
CA SER A 350 8.38 15.77 16.46
C SER A 350 7.41 14.87 17.26
N PRO A 351 7.47 13.54 17.08
CA PRO A 351 6.67 12.61 17.89
C PRO A 351 6.88 12.79 19.40
N VAL A 352 8.10 13.14 19.85
CA VAL A 352 8.40 13.39 21.28
C VAL A 352 7.70 14.65 21.77
N GLU A 353 7.73 15.74 20.99
CA GLU A 353 7.03 16.97 21.32
C GLU A 353 5.50 16.80 21.31
N ALA A 354 4.97 16.03 20.37
CA ALA A 354 3.55 15.69 20.31
C ALA A 354 3.11 14.88 21.53
N LEU A 355 3.91 13.90 21.95
CA LEU A 355 3.69 13.10 23.15
C LEU A 355 3.71 13.99 24.40
N ALA A 356 4.66 14.89 24.54
CA ALA A 356 4.78 15.82 25.66
C ALA A 356 3.62 16.84 25.69
N ALA A 357 3.14 17.27 24.53
CA ALA A 357 1.99 18.16 24.41
C ALA A 357 0.65 17.47 24.70
N GLY A 358 0.59 16.13 24.65
CA GLY A 358 -0.64 15.36 24.79
C GLY A 358 -1.61 15.53 23.61
N ALA A 359 -1.10 15.96 22.44
CA ALA A 359 -1.90 16.18 21.24
C ALA A 359 -1.07 15.94 19.98
N ALA A 360 -1.67 15.34 18.95
CA ALA A 360 -1.01 14.99 17.70
C ALA A 360 -1.98 15.05 16.51
N ASP A 361 -1.44 15.40 15.34
CA ASP A 361 -2.09 15.13 14.05
C ASP A 361 -2.02 13.63 13.69
N SER A 362 -2.69 13.18 12.63
CA SER A 362 -2.69 11.75 12.26
C SER A 362 -1.30 11.19 11.99
N TRP A 363 -0.40 11.97 11.39
CA TRP A 363 0.98 11.58 11.11
C TRP A 363 1.77 11.28 12.39
N ASN A 364 1.82 12.25 13.29
CA ASN A 364 2.52 12.10 14.55
C ASN A 364 1.85 11.09 15.48
N TYR A 365 0.52 10.96 15.42
CA TYR A 365 -0.20 9.98 16.22
C TYR A 365 0.24 8.55 15.87
N GLY A 366 0.37 8.22 14.57
CA GLY A 366 0.91 6.94 14.13
C GLY A 366 2.35 6.70 14.59
N LEU A 367 3.22 7.72 14.53
CA LEU A 367 4.61 7.64 14.98
C LEU A 367 4.74 7.49 16.50
N VAL A 368 3.98 8.25 17.28
CA VAL A 368 3.94 8.14 18.75
C VAL A 368 3.45 6.75 19.16
N THR A 369 2.37 6.27 18.56
CA THR A 369 1.84 4.93 18.82
C THR A 369 2.89 3.86 18.54
N THR A 370 3.55 3.94 17.39
CA THR A 370 4.62 3.00 17.02
C THR A 370 5.80 3.06 17.99
N ALA A 371 6.20 4.28 18.39
CA ALA A 371 7.31 4.48 19.33
C ALA A 371 7.01 3.85 20.70
N LEU A 372 5.81 4.03 21.23
CA LEU A 372 5.40 3.44 22.52
C LEU A 372 5.35 1.90 22.46
N LEU A 373 4.83 1.34 21.37
CA LEU A 373 4.82 -0.11 21.16
C LEU A 373 6.23 -0.69 21.11
N ARG A 374 7.12 -0.07 20.31
CA ARG A 374 8.52 -0.49 20.19
C ARG A 374 9.28 -0.34 21.52
N ALA A 375 9.07 0.75 22.24
CA ALA A 375 9.67 0.96 23.55
C ALA A 375 9.19 -0.07 24.60
N ALA A 376 7.98 -0.63 24.43
CA ALA A 376 7.48 -1.75 25.22
C ALA A 376 7.99 -3.12 24.72
N GLY A 377 8.89 -3.16 23.74
CA GLY A 377 9.45 -4.41 23.17
C GLY A 377 8.52 -5.10 22.17
N ILE A 378 7.51 -4.42 21.66
CA ILE A 378 6.54 -4.96 20.68
C ILE A 378 6.95 -4.51 19.29
N PRO A 379 7.27 -5.43 18.35
CA PRO A 379 7.53 -5.06 16.97
C PRO A 379 6.33 -4.35 16.36
N ALA A 380 6.53 -3.12 15.84
CA ALA A 380 5.46 -2.31 15.31
C ALA A 380 5.92 -1.48 14.10
N ILE A 381 5.00 -1.22 13.18
CA ILE A 381 5.21 -0.39 12.00
C ILE A 381 4.09 0.65 11.89
N PRO A 382 4.43 1.90 11.58
CA PRO A 382 3.43 2.89 11.20
C PRO A 382 2.97 2.63 9.76
N VAL A 383 1.71 2.88 9.48
CA VAL A 383 1.12 2.79 8.14
C VAL A 383 0.53 4.15 7.80
N ALA A 384 0.83 4.64 6.62
CA ALA A 384 0.25 5.89 6.12
C ALA A 384 -0.52 5.65 4.82
N GLY A 385 -1.57 6.42 4.64
CA GLY A 385 -2.43 6.34 3.49
C GLY A 385 -3.66 7.23 3.61
N LEU A 386 -4.80 6.72 3.21
CA LEU A 386 -6.05 7.46 3.14
C LEU A 386 -7.19 6.71 3.83
N LEU A 387 -8.08 7.44 4.46
CA LEU A 387 -9.44 7.01 4.71
C LEU A 387 -10.31 7.39 3.50
N VAL A 388 -11.16 6.48 3.06
CA VAL A 388 -12.09 6.70 1.94
C VAL A 388 -13.52 6.51 2.41
N ASP A 389 -14.31 7.57 2.42
CA ASP A 389 -15.71 7.50 2.85
C ASP A 389 -16.65 6.95 1.76
N SER A 390 -17.93 6.82 2.10
CA SER A 390 -18.96 6.34 1.17
C SER A 390 -19.21 7.29 0.00
N SER A 391 -18.86 8.57 0.12
CA SER A 391 -18.95 9.57 -0.95
C SER A 391 -17.70 9.64 -1.83
N ARG A 392 -16.69 8.82 -1.56
CA ARG A 392 -15.36 8.80 -2.19
C ARG A 392 -14.45 9.96 -1.78
N LYS A 393 -14.83 10.71 -0.75
CA LYS A 393 -13.93 11.71 -0.16
C LYS A 393 -12.75 10.99 0.48
N THR A 394 -11.55 11.52 0.29
CA THR A 394 -10.32 11.01 0.88
C THR A 394 -9.84 11.93 1.99
N VAL A 395 -9.27 11.34 3.03
CA VAL A 395 -8.61 12.06 4.12
C VAL A 395 -7.28 11.38 4.40
N HIS A 396 -6.18 12.15 4.45
CA HIS A 396 -4.88 11.63 4.84
C HIS A 396 -4.93 11.09 6.25
N HIS A 397 -4.42 9.89 6.44
CA HIS A 397 -4.53 9.20 7.72
C HIS A 397 -3.36 8.26 7.98
N SER A 398 -3.12 8.00 9.25
CA SER A 398 -2.10 7.06 9.69
C SER A 398 -2.65 6.16 10.78
N TRP A 399 -2.29 4.89 10.70
CA TRP A 399 -2.59 3.88 11.71
C TRP A 399 -1.35 3.02 11.99
N VAL A 400 -1.47 1.98 12.76
CA VAL A 400 -0.33 1.17 13.17
C VAL A 400 -0.64 -0.31 13.05
N GLU A 401 0.37 -1.09 12.74
CA GLU A 401 0.33 -2.53 12.86
C GLU A 401 1.40 -2.98 13.86
N PHE A 402 1.04 -3.85 14.80
CA PHE A 402 1.97 -4.48 15.72
C PHE A 402 1.98 -5.99 15.53
N ARG A 403 3.12 -6.62 15.82
CA ARG A 403 3.31 -8.03 15.50
C ARG A 403 3.22 -8.93 16.72
N ILE A 404 2.50 -10.04 16.56
CA ILE A 404 2.41 -11.11 17.55
C ILE A 404 3.14 -12.35 16.99
N PRO A 405 4.05 -12.95 17.77
CA PRO A 405 4.74 -14.16 17.36
C PRO A 405 3.76 -15.30 16.97
N GLY A 406 4.00 -15.94 15.83
CA GLY A 406 3.17 -17.01 15.30
C GLY A 406 1.78 -16.63 14.80
N PHE A 407 1.39 -15.35 14.91
CA PHE A 407 0.09 -14.82 14.47
C PHE A 407 0.20 -13.82 13.31
N GLY A 408 1.24 -12.99 13.32
CA GLY A 408 1.47 -11.95 12.33
C GLY A 408 1.09 -10.55 12.82
N TRP A 409 0.80 -9.66 11.88
CA TRP A 409 0.51 -8.26 12.14
C TRP A 409 -0.94 -8.05 12.57
N VAL A 410 -1.14 -7.28 13.62
CA VAL A 410 -2.45 -6.91 14.17
C VAL A 410 -2.63 -5.41 13.98
N PRO A 411 -3.65 -4.96 13.26
CA PRO A 411 -3.88 -3.54 13.04
C PRO A 411 -4.48 -2.87 14.27
N MET A 412 -4.17 -1.59 14.45
CA MET A 412 -4.84 -0.71 15.41
C MET A 412 -4.89 0.72 14.89
N ASP A 413 -6.01 1.36 15.07
CA ASP A 413 -6.22 2.78 14.78
C ASP A 413 -6.75 3.49 16.03
N PRO A 414 -5.85 4.00 16.90
CA PRO A 414 -6.27 4.65 18.14
C PRO A 414 -7.02 5.97 17.91
N ILE A 415 -6.86 6.62 16.74
CA ILE A 415 -7.61 7.83 16.41
C ILE A 415 -9.09 7.48 16.25
N LEU A 416 -9.42 6.51 15.37
CA LEU A 416 -10.80 6.06 15.20
C LEU A 416 -11.33 5.37 16.47
N ALA A 417 -10.47 4.66 17.21
CA ALA A 417 -10.82 4.06 18.48
C ALA A 417 -11.22 5.10 19.56
N SER A 418 -10.68 6.31 19.50
CA SER A 418 -11.06 7.41 20.39
C SER A 418 -12.44 8.03 20.07
N GLY A 419 -13.01 7.67 18.92
CA GLY A 419 -14.24 8.27 18.39
C GLY A 419 -14.00 9.50 17.53
N ALA A 420 -12.75 9.89 17.29
CA ALA A 420 -12.43 10.97 16.34
C ALA A 420 -12.87 10.63 14.91
N ARG A 421 -13.16 11.65 14.14
CA ARG A 421 -13.66 11.53 12.76
C ARG A 421 -12.89 12.47 11.83
N PRO A 422 -11.67 12.07 11.40
CA PRO A 422 -10.83 12.88 10.52
C PRO A 422 -11.59 13.31 9.27
N GLY A 423 -11.60 14.62 8.96
CA GLY A 423 -12.32 15.19 7.83
C GLY A 423 -13.83 14.92 7.81
N GLY A 424 -14.43 14.53 8.95
CA GLY A 424 -15.82 14.07 9.02
C GLY A 424 -16.03 12.63 8.52
N PHE A 425 -14.95 11.84 8.44
CA PHE A 425 -15.00 10.44 7.99
C PHE A 425 -15.99 9.61 8.82
N GLU A 426 -16.83 8.86 8.11
CA GLU A 426 -17.74 7.88 8.72
C GLU A 426 -17.12 6.49 8.61
N PRO A 427 -16.71 5.88 9.73
CA PRO A 427 -16.12 4.54 9.73
C PRO A 427 -17.18 3.47 9.42
N ALA A 428 -16.71 2.32 8.91
CA ALA A 428 -17.61 1.19 8.66
C ALA A 428 -17.98 0.43 9.95
N PHE A 429 -17.17 0.54 11.01
CA PHE A 429 -17.49 -0.03 12.30
C PHE A 429 -18.24 1.00 13.17
N GLU A 430 -19.44 0.67 13.63
CA GLU A 430 -20.25 1.52 14.50
C GLU A 430 -19.56 1.77 15.86
N GLU A 431 -18.95 0.72 16.44
CA GLU A 431 -18.27 0.77 17.72
C GLU A 431 -16.80 1.17 17.53
N SER A 432 -16.42 2.36 17.98
CA SER A 432 -15.04 2.86 17.89
C SER A 432 -14.01 1.92 18.54
N ALA A 433 -14.34 1.27 19.66
CA ALA A 433 -13.45 0.33 20.33
C ALA A 433 -13.02 -0.87 19.46
N ARG A 434 -13.73 -1.15 18.36
CA ARG A 434 -13.37 -2.21 17.40
C ARG A 434 -12.07 -1.91 16.65
N TYR A 435 -11.61 -0.67 16.56
CA TYR A 435 -10.37 -0.30 15.86
C TYR A 435 -9.08 -0.69 16.61
N PHE A 436 -9.16 -1.50 17.66
CA PHE A 436 -8.04 -2.26 18.17
C PHE A 436 -8.14 -3.74 17.75
N GLY A 437 -7.18 -4.19 16.97
CA GLY A 437 -7.14 -5.54 16.39
C GLY A 437 -7.93 -5.69 15.10
N ASN A 438 -8.69 -4.69 14.70
CA ASN A 438 -9.53 -4.74 13.53
C ASN A 438 -9.38 -3.47 12.70
N LEU A 439 -9.62 -3.61 11.40
CA LEU A 439 -9.59 -2.51 10.45
C LEU A 439 -10.70 -2.69 9.43
N ASP A 440 -11.35 -1.61 9.04
CA ASP A 440 -12.34 -1.65 7.97
C ASP A 440 -11.72 -1.53 6.57
N ASN A 441 -12.50 -1.83 5.55
CA ASN A 441 -12.10 -1.78 4.15
C ASN A 441 -11.98 -0.36 3.57
N ARG A 442 -12.08 0.67 4.41
CA ARG A 442 -11.98 2.09 4.03
C ARG A 442 -10.58 2.68 4.25
N HIS A 443 -9.65 1.87 4.75
CA HIS A 443 -8.24 2.20 4.90
C HIS A 443 -7.47 1.78 3.64
N LEU A 444 -6.88 2.73 2.95
CA LEU A 444 -6.11 2.52 1.73
C LEU A 444 -4.64 2.90 2.00
N ALA A 445 -3.77 1.91 2.08
CA ALA A 445 -2.37 2.07 2.46
C ALA A 445 -1.46 2.42 1.27
N PHE A 446 -0.58 3.40 1.46
CA PHE A 446 0.48 3.79 0.53
C PHE A 446 1.89 3.56 1.09
N SER A 447 2.04 3.41 2.40
CA SER A 447 3.29 2.95 2.98
C SER A 447 3.06 2.10 4.23
N ARG A 448 3.93 1.12 4.45
CA ARG A 448 4.01 0.29 5.65
C ARG A 448 5.44 0.31 6.16
N GLY A 449 5.64 0.86 7.35
CA GLY A 449 6.96 1.12 7.92
C GLY A 449 7.60 2.40 7.39
N VAL A 450 8.73 2.75 7.98
CA VAL A 450 9.59 3.87 7.59
C VAL A 450 10.75 3.32 6.77
N GLY A 451 11.00 3.90 5.61
CA GLY A 451 12.13 3.53 4.75
C GLY A 451 13.17 4.65 4.71
N GLU A 452 14.42 4.35 5.01
CA GLU A 452 15.51 5.25 4.72
C GLU A 452 15.79 5.26 3.22
N LEU A 453 15.62 6.41 2.59
CA LEU A 453 15.89 6.58 1.17
C LEU A 453 17.33 7.01 0.96
N LYS A 454 18.10 6.17 0.27
CA LYS A 454 19.44 6.53 -0.16
C LYS A 454 19.39 7.60 -1.25
N PRO A 455 20.32 8.58 -1.26
CA PRO A 455 20.47 9.51 -2.36
C PRO A 455 20.64 8.76 -3.70
N LEU A 456 20.02 9.26 -4.75
CA LEU A 456 20.13 8.73 -6.11
C LEU A 456 21.30 9.34 -6.87
N ALA A 457 21.66 10.56 -6.52
CA ALA A 457 22.83 11.27 -7.06
C ALA A 457 23.77 11.70 -5.93
N ALA A 458 25.08 11.62 -6.18
CA ALA A 458 26.12 11.90 -5.17
C ALA A 458 26.02 13.31 -4.54
N ASN A 459 25.54 14.30 -5.29
CA ASN A 459 25.36 15.68 -4.84
C ASN A 459 23.92 16.16 -5.08
N GLY A 460 22.96 15.24 -5.00
CA GLY A 460 21.56 15.56 -5.21
C GLY A 460 20.98 16.48 -4.13
N ARG A 461 20.24 17.50 -4.54
CA ARG A 461 19.44 18.34 -3.64
C ARG A 461 18.07 17.69 -3.49
N ARG A 462 17.72 17.35 -2.26
CA ARG A 462 16.48 16.67 -1.93
C ARG A 462 15.43 17.68 -1.46
N ALA A 463 14.19 17.50 -1.94
CA ALA A 463 13.04 18.25 -1.50
C ALA A 463 11.92 17.30 -1.09
N MET A 464 11.39 17.50 0.12
CA MET A 464 10.22 16.79 0.61
C MET A 464 8.97 17.37 -0.05
N ALA A 465 8.14 16.53 -0.65
CA ALA A 465 6.80 16.93 -1.01
C ALA A 465 5.92 17.07 0.24
N SER A 466 5.00 18.02 0.24
CA SER A 466 3.97 18.16 1.30
C SER A 466 2.89 17.09 1.15
N TYR A 467 3.27 15.80 1.06
CA TYR A 467 2.35 14.75 0.70
C TYR A 467 2.31 13.65 1.76
N PRO A 468 1.37 13.72 2.73
CA PRO A 468 1.40 12.92 3.94
C PRO A 468 0.81 11.51 3.80
N ILE A 469 0.90 10.89 2.62
CA ILE A 469 0.39 9.53 2.41
C ILE A 469 1.44 8.43 2.58
N ALA A 470 2.69 8.80 2.84
CA ALA A 470 3.76 7.83 3.00
C ALA A 470 4.86 8.33 3.94
N TYR A 471 5.42 7.42 4.74
CA TYR A 471 6.51 7.68 5.69
C TYR A 471 7.91 7.58 5.06
N GLN A 472 8.13 8.19 3.90
CA GLN A 472 9.43 8.27 3.24
C GLN A 472 10.02 9.68 3.32
N ASP A 473 11.36 9.77 3.40
CA ASP A 473 12.07 11.02 3.63
C ASP A 473 12.12 11.98 2.44
N CYS A 474 12.11 11.45 1.20
CA CYS A 474 12.39 12.25 0.03
C CYS A 474 11.54 11.83 -1.16
N TYR A 475 10.81 12.75 -1.73
CA TYR A 475 10.03 12.55 -2.93
C TYR A 475 10.67 13.12 -4.19
N GLU A 476 11.51 14.16 -4.05
CA GLU A 476 12.18 14.82 -5.16
C GLU A 476 13.68 14.93 -4.89
N GLU A 477 14.48 14.68 -5.93
CA GLU A 477 15.92 14.86 -5.86
C GLU A 477 16.45 15.42 -7.18
N SER A 478 17.08 16.59 -7.16
CA SER A 478 17.66 17.26 -8.33
C SER A 478 19.17 17.24 -8.27
N ALA A 479 19.81 16.97 -9.39
CA ALA A 479 21.26 16.94 -9.53
C ALA A 479 21.73 17.64 -10.81
N GLY A 480 22.99 18.09 -10.82
CA GLY A 480 23.58 18.84 -11.94
C GLY A 480 23.03 20.27 -12.03
N ALA A 481 22.95 20.80 -13.24
CA ALA A 481 22.64 22.18 -13.50
C ALA A 481 21.12 22.46 -13.55
N ILE A 482 20.39 22.06 -12.49
CA ILE A 482 19.00 22.50 -12.26
C ILE A 482 19.03 23.66 -11.27
N GLU A 483 18.63 24.84 -11.72
CA GLU A 483 18.63 26.06 -10.90
C GLU A 483 17.33 26.16 -10.08
N ALA A 484 16.19 25.98 -10.74
CA ALA A 484 14.87 26.04 -10.12
C ALA A 484 13.84 25.21 -10.89
N TYR A 485 12.80 24.83 -10.22
CA TYR A 485 11.55 24.28 -10.79
C TYR A 485 10.42 24.44 -9.78
N THR A 486 9.20 24.26 -10.25
CA THR A 486 8.00 24.18 -9.40
C THR A 486 7.42 22.77 -9.54
N SER A 487 7.14 22.12 -8.43
CA SER A 487 6.41 20.86 -8.39
C SER A 487 4.99 21.05 -7.85
N PHE A 488 4.06 20.31 -8.41
CA PHE A 488 2.69 20.22 -7.92
C PHE A 488 2.32 18.73 -7.81
N TRP A 489 1.97 18.31 -6.61
CA TRP A 489 1.49 16.97 -6.30
C TRP A 489 -0.03 17.05 -6.11
N SER A 490 -0.79 16.38 -6.97
CA SER A 490 -2.24 16.37 -6.82
C SER A 490 -2.66 15.52 -5.63
N GLU A 491 -3.80 15.82 -5.02
CA GLU A 491 -4.43 14.89 -4.10
C GLU A 491 -4.79 13.57 -4.80
N VAL A 492 -4.85 12.49 -4.03
CA VAL A 492 -5.31 11.19 -4.54
C VAL A 492 -6.83 11.23 -4.67
N GLU A 493 -7.32 11.16 -5.90
CA GLU A 493 -8.75 11.12 -6.20
C GLU A 493 -9.24 9.67 -6.29
N VAL A 494 -10.29 9.32 -5.55
CA VAL A 494 -11.01 8.05 -5.73
C VAL A 494 -12.06 8.25 -6.83
N THR A 495 -11.74 7.76 -8.02
CA THR A 495 -12.60 7.92 -9.21
C THR A 495 -13.70 6.87 -9.31
N GLY A 496 -13.57 5.75 -8.59
CA GLY A 496 -14.58 4.70 -8.51
C GLY A 496 -14.49 3.88 -7.23
N MET A 497 -15.63 3.35 -6.81
CA MET A 497 -15.77 2.48 -5.64
C MET A 497 -16.77 1.36 -5.98
N TYR A 498 -16.39 0.07 -5.76
CA TYR A 498 -17.11 -1.10 -6.22
C TYR A 498 -17.16 -2.20 -5.17
#